data_0ac80e034809626048a775e3e8d48d6f
#
_entry.id   0ac80e034809626048a775e3e8d48d6f
#
_cell.length_a   1.000
_cell.length_b   1.000
_cell.length_c   1.000
_cell.angle_alpha   90.00
_cell.angle_beta   90.00
_cell.angle_gamma   90.00
#
_symmetry.space_group_name_H-M   'P 1'
#
loop_
_entity.id
_entity.type
_entity.pdbx_description
1 polymer ?
#
loop_
_entity_poly.entity_id
_entity_poly.type
_entity_poly.pdbx_seq_one_letter_code
_entity_poly.pdbx_strand_id
1 'polypeptide(L)'
;MPQLKRRHFFQLAGSAIAAVSFSSCNIRKQPHPLNPNLSRSRQNSSRQLALLVGINTYPPHSNIPNLGGSITDVELQRHLLIYRFGFKPEDIVTLTNAQATRSNILSKFEDHLIKQAKPEDVVVFHYSGHGSQVADPDRDYSDGLNSPLVPFDSSRPATTGAGGIVQDITGHTLFLLMAALQTENVTVVLDCCHSGGAKRGNLQVRTVRGGAQFQASSQEREYQQQWLSRLNLTPDEFKQQRRSGVAKGVVITATTRTQLAAEYPFADFMAGAFTYTMSQYLWQLPDNQPIINTLPNIARSTTQLSFHHQIPEFEVKPGSGKEQQPLYFIDKLTSSAEAVITNVEGDTVELWLGGIDAQSRAAFQKDAIFAVVDDSGQPKGRVQLESRKGLIGRGKLLDASKSGVIQPGALCLEQVRVIPSYFSLRIGLDPSLGKDIDKTHLKPKNQRVTLRMILKIFKFESANF
;
A
#
# COMPACT_ATOMS: atom_id res chain seq x y z
N MET A 1 -8.73 -8.23 -30.63
CA MET A 1 -8.84 -8.93 -29.32
C MET A 1 -7.43 -9.41 -28.96
N PRO A 2 -6.74 -8.84 -27.97
CA PRO A 2 -5.43 -9.33 -27.53
C PRO A 2 -5.62 -10.55 -26.62
N GLN A 3 -4.89 -11.60 -26.93
CA GLN A 3 -4.88 -12.86 -26.19
C GLN A 3 -4.33 -12.63 -24.77
N LEU A 4 -5.16 -12.89 -23.75
CA LEU A 4 -4.78 -12.96 -22.34
C LEU A 4 -3.77 -14.11 -22.17
N LYS A 5 -2.56 -13.78 -21.74
CA LYS A 5 -1.51 -14.77 -21.44
C LYS A 5 -1.94 -15.67 -20.29
N ARG A 6 -1.85 -16.98 -20.46
CA ARG A 6 -2.25 -18.06 -19.54
C ARG A 6 -1.80 -17.95 -18.07
N ARG A 7 -0.83 -17.12 -17.75
CA ARG A 7 -0.32 -16.92 -16.38
C ARG A 7 -1.32 -16.27 -15.41
N HIS A 8 -2.22 -15.41 -15.89
CA HIS A 8 -3.20 -14.71 -15.03
C HIS A 8 -4.43 -15.56 -14.69
N PHE A 9 -4.72 -16.59 -15.47
CA PHE A 9 -5.82 -17.52 -15.19
C PHE A 9 -5.50 -18.44 -14.00
N PHE A 10 -4.22 -18.81 -13.80
CA PHE A 10 -3.80 -19.66 -12.68
C PHE A 10 -3.74 -18.94 -11.34
N GLN A 11 -3.61 -17.63 -11.31
CA GLN A 11 -3.68 -16.85 -10.05
C GLN A 11 -5.10 -16.76 -9.46
N LEU A 12 -6.14 -16.93 -10.28
CA LEU A 12 -7.54 -16.90 -9.82
C LEU A 12 -8.13 -18.29 -9.54
N ALA A 13 -7.54 -19.36 -10.05
CA ALA A 13 -8.03 -20.72 -9.90
C ALA A 13 -7.08 -21.68 -9.15
N GLY A 14 -5.88 -21.25 -8.79
CA GLY A 14 -4.77 -22.10 -8.35
C GLY A 14 -4.62 -22.32 -6.85
N SER A 15 -5.63 -22.09 -6.01
CA SER A 15 -5.57 -22.44 -4.59
C SER A 15 -5.94 -23.89 -4.28
N ALA A 16 -5.96 -24.75 -5.25
CA ALA A 16 -6.23 -26.18 -5.05
C ALA A 16 -5.19 -27.05 -5.79
N ILE A 17 -4.25 -27.61 -5.04
CA ILE A 17 -3.51 -28.85 -5.30
C ILE A 17 -2.55 -28.83 -6.51
N ALA A 18 -1.25 -28.74 -6.28
CA ALA A 18 -0.24 -29.43 -7.05
C ALA A 18 0.97 -29.80 -6.19
N ALA A 19 0.91 -30.97 -5.57
CA ALA A 19 2.11 -31.76 -5.35
C ALA A 19 2.38 -32.49 -6.67
N VAL A 20 3.26 -31.97 -7.52
CA VAL A 20 3.80 -32.69 -8.68
C VAL A 20 5.26 -32.28 -8.89
N SER A 21 6.07 -33.32 -8.96
CA SER A 21 7.49 -33.44 -9.18
C SER A 21 8.11 -32.45 -10.18
N PHE A 22 9.21 -31.82 -9.80
CA PHE A 22 10.09 -31.03 -10.66
C PHE A 22 10.87 -31.96 -11.60
N SER A 23 10.63 -31.84 -12.90
CA SER A 23 11.59 -32.21 -13.93
C SER A 23 12.24 -30.95 -14.47
N SER A 24 13.54 -30.90 -14.34
CA SER A 24 14.40 -29.82 -14.77
C SER A 24 14.30 -29.56 -16.29
N CYS A 25 13.85 -28.39 -16.70
CA CYS A 25 13.96 -27.92 -18.07
C CYS A 25 15.02 -26.79 -18.12
N ASN A 26 16.21 -27.14 -18.57
CA ASN A 26 17.31 -26.21 -18.83
C ASN A 26 16.98 -25.36 -20.07
N ILE A 27 16.59 -24.11 -19.87
CA ILE A 27 16.56 -23.12 -20.93
C ILE A 27 17.85 -22.30 -20.84
N ARG A 28 18.79 -22.58 -21.74
CA ARG A 28 19.97 -21.74 -21.99
C ARG A 28 19.52 -20.34 -22.47
N LYS A 29 19.68 -19.31 -21.62
CA LYS A 29 19.65 -17.91 -22.04
C LYS A 29 21.01 -17.57 -22.65
N GLN A 30 21.03 -17.19 -23.92
CA GLN A 30 22.21 -16.53 -24.51
C GLN A 30 22.31 -15.11 -23.92
N PRO A 31 23.51 -14.68 -23.49
CA PRO A 31 23.71 -13.31 -23.04
C PRO A 31 23.88 -12.38 -24.24
N HIS A 32 23.07 -11.33 -24.32
CA HIS A 32 23.37 -10.17 -25.16
C HIS A 32 24.58 -9.44 -24.58
N PRO A 33 25.51 -8.96 -25.41
CA PRO A 33 26.68 -8.23 -24.93
C PRO A 33 26.25 -6.85 -24.41
N LEU A 34 26.35 -6.66 -23.09
CA LEU A 34 26.25 -5.36 -22.44
C LEU A 34 27.52 -4.55 -22.74
N ASN A 35 27.32 -3.33 -23.19
CA ASN A 35 28.37 -2.36 -23.44
C ASN A 35 29.10 -2.03 -22.12
N PRO A 36 30.42 -2.32 -21.96
CA PRO A 36 31.09 -2.24 -20.66
C PRO A 36 31.44 -0.82 -20.20
N ASN A 37 31.05 0.22 -20.94
CA ASN A 37 31.46 1.60 -20.65
C ASN A 37 30.46 2.49 -19.94
N LEU A 38 29.32 1.94 -19.44
CA LEU A 38 28.29 2.73 -18.70
C LEU A 38 28.25 2.47 -17.19
N SER A 39 29.15 1.64 -16.65
CA SER A 39 29.09 1.22 -15.23
C SER A 39 30.28 1.67 -14.36
N ARG A 40 30.93 2.78 -14.67
CA ARG A 40 32.01 3.33 -13.83
C ARG A 40 31.83 4.83 -13.63
N SER A 41 30.87 5.23 -12.80
CA SER A 41 30.93 6.41 -11.93
C SER A 41 29.53 6.73 -11.37
N ARG A 42 29.22 6.23 -10.20
CA ARG A 42 28.29 6.80 -9.20
C ARG A 42 28.18 5.87 -8.01
N GLN A 43 29.29 5.71 -7.28
CA GLN A 43 29.25 5.25 -5.88
C GLN A 43 29.16 6.46 -4.94
N ASN A 44 28.24 7.38 -5.19
CA ASN A 44 27.60 8.12 -4.12
C ASN A 44 26.26 7.41 -3.90
N SER A 45 26.16 6.63 -2.84
CA SER A 45 24.89 5.99 -2.48
C SER A 45 23.89 7.12 -2.19
N SER A 46 22.93 7.34 -3.12
CA SER A 46 21.84 8.27 -2.91
C SER A 46 21.11 7.86 -1.62
N ARG A 47 20.90 8.80 -0.74
CA ARG A 47 20.19 8.57 0.51
C ARG A 47 18.69 8.46 0.23
N GLN A 48 17.99 7.69 1.03
CA GLN A 48 16.56 7.42 0.87
C GLN A 48 15.85 7.88 2.14
N LEU A 49 15.13 8.99 2.05
CA LEU A 49 14.47 9.62 3.18
C LEU A 49 12.96 9.39 3.12
N ALA A 50 12.34 9.05 4.24
CA ALA A 50 10.90 8.92 4.30
C ALA A 50 10.29 9.61 5.53
N LEU A 51 9.10 10.21 5.34
CA LEU A 51 8.22 10.68 6.40
C LEU A 51 6.88 9.99 6.24
N LEU A 52 6.50 9.16 7.22
CA LEU A 52 5.26 8.38 7.23
C LEU A 52 4.34 8.90 8.33
N VAL A 53 3.13 9.30 7.94
CA VAL A 53 2.13 9.88 8.86
C VAL A 53 0.89 9.00 8.89
N GLY A 54 0.44 8.61 10.10
CA GLY A 54 -0.76 7.79 10.28
C GLY A 54 -1.61 8.22 11.47
N ILE A 55 -2.90 8.50 11.26
CA ILE A 55 -3.78 9.02 12.30
C ILE A 55 -5.02 8.15 12.41
N ASN A 56 -5.11 7.34 13.47
CA ASN A 56 -6.31 6.55 13.82
C ASN A 56 -7.22 7.31 14.79
N THR A 57 -6.64 8.03 15.76
CA THR A 57 -7.42 8.65 16.83
C THR A 57 -7.29 10.16 16.78
N TYR A 58 -8.41 10.83 16.97
CA TYR A 58 -8.52 12.28 17.06
C TYR A 58 -9.02 12.70 18.45
N PRO A 59 -8.72 13.91 18.94
CA PRO A 59 -9.22 14.38 20.21
C PRO A 59 -10.75 14.31 20.29
N PRO A 60 -11.36 13.91 21.42
CA PRO A 60 -12.82 13.78 21.53
C PRO A 60 -13.58 15.06 21.18
N HIS A 61 -13.01 16.22 21.49
CA HIS A 61 -13.61 17.54 21.22
C HIS A 61 -13.44 18.00 19.76
N SER A 62 -12.68 17.26 18.93
CA SER A 62 -12.42 17.64 17.54
C SER A 62 -13.63 17.47 16.62
N ASN A 63 -14.63 16.68 17.02
CA ASN A 63 -15.76 16.27 16.17
C ASN A 63 -15.30 15.54 14.88
N ILE A 64 -14.14 14.89 14.92
CA ILE A 64 -13.57 14.08 13.83
C ILE A 64 -13.67 12.61 14.28
N PRO A 65 -14.30 11.73 13.48
CA PRO A 65 -14.40 10.31 13.84
C PRO A 65 -13.03 9.63 13.80
N ASN A 66 -12.83 8.65 14.70
CA ASN A 66 -11.65 7.83 14.69
C ASN A 66 -11.62 6.88 13.47
N LEU A 67 -10.42 6.49 13.07
CA LEU A 67 -10.10 5.47 12.07
C LEU A 67 -9.51 4.23 12.77
N GLY A 68 -9.24 3.17 12.03
CA GLY A 68 -8.67 1.93 12.57
C GLY A 68 -7.43 1.45 11.82
N GLY A 69 -7.23 1.88 10.57
CA GLY A 69 -6.25 1.32 9.65
C GLY A 69 -4.99 2.15 9.40
N SER A 70 -4.99 3.44 9.73
CA SER A 70 -3.92 4.35 9.31
C SER A 70 -2.55 4.03 9.94
N ILE A 71 -2.52 3.53 11.18
CA ILE A 71 -1.26 3.08 11.80
C ILE A 71 -0.76 1.80 11.12
N THR A 72 -1.64 0.87 10.80
CA THR A 72 -1.29 -0.33 10.02
C THR A 72 -0.68 0.05 8.66
N ASP A 73 -1.21 1.09 8.01
CA ASP A 73 -0.68 1.57 6.74
C ASP A 73 0.74 2.13 6.88
N VAL A 74 1.02 2.86 7.96
CA VAL A 74 2.39 3.31 8.27
C VAL A 74 3.33 2.12 8.43
N GLU A 75 2.94 1.07 9.15
CA GLU A 75 3.75 -0.14 9.31
C GLU A 75 3.92 -0.91 7.99
N LEU A 76 2.88 -1.01 7.17
CA LEU A 76 2.95 -1.59 5.82
C LEU A 76 3.98 -0.87 4.96
N GLN A 77 3.92 0.46 4.91
CA GLN A 77 4.87 1.29 4.16
C GLN A 77 6.28 1.20 4.74
N ARG A 78 6.42 1.28 6.07
CA ARG A 78 7.72 1.21 6.74
C ARG A 78 8.46 -0.08 6.43
N HIS A 79 7.81 -1.23 6.60
CA HIS A 79 8.42 -2.52 6.32
C HIS A 79 8.70 -2.72 4.83
N LEU A 80 7.80 -2.27 3.96
CA LEU A 80 8.00 -2.28 2.51
C LEU A 80 9.25 -1.48 2.11
N LEU A 81 9.37 -0.24 2.60
CA LEU A 81 10.51 0.63 2.28
C LEU A 81 11.83 0.04 2.79
N ILE A 82 11.87 -0.49 4.02
CA ILE A 82 13.09 -1.09 4.58
C ILE A 82 13.48 -2.36 3.82
N TYR A 83 12.59 -3.32 3.74
CA TYR A 83 12.96 -4.68 3.34
C TYR A 83 12.84 -4.96 1.85
N ARG A 84 12.08 -4.15 1.12
CA ARG A 84 11.94 -4.29 -0.34
C ARG A 84 12.71 -3.23 -1.12
N PHE A 85 12.72 -2.00 -0.62
CA PHE A 85 13.31 -0.86 -1.31
C PHE A 85 14.66 -0.41 -0.72
N GLY A 86 15.12 -1.02 0.38
CA GLY A 86 16.45 -0.82 0.93
C GLY A 86 16.63 0.49 1.71
N PHE A 87 15.53 1.13 2.16
CA PHE A 87 15.62 2.29 3.05
C PHE A 87 16.24 1.89 4.38
N LYS A 88 17.10 2.73 4.92
CA LYS A 88 17.65 2.53 6.25
C LYS A 88 16.60 2.93 7.31
N PRO A 89 16.42 2.13 8.37
CA PRO A 89 15.44 2.43 9.43
C PRO A 89 15.60 3.82 10.03
N GLU A 90 16.84 4.31 10.18
CA GLU A 90 17.18 5.63 10.72
C GLU A 90 16.83 6.79 9.77
N ASP A 91 16.62 6.53 8.50
CA ASP A 91 16.22 7.50 7.48
C ASP A 91 14.70 7.58 7.30
N ILE A 92 13.94 6.82 8.11
CA ILE A 92 12.48 6.83 8.12
C ILE A 92 11.96 7.46 9.41
N VAL A 93 11.26 8.58 9.29
CA VAL A 93 10.54 9.21 10.40
C VAL A 93 9.07 8.82 10.34
N THR A 94 8.50 8.40 11.48
CA THR A 94 7.08 8.10 11.61
C THR A 94 6.42 9.07 12.59
N LEU A 95 5.23 9.56 12.24
CA LEU A 95 4.37 10.35 13.12
C LEU A 95 3.01 9.67 13.21
N THR A 96 2.62 9.24 14.40
CA THR A 96 1.36 8.53 14.61
C THR A 96 0.47 9.23 15.63
N ASN A 97 -0.84 9.25 15.39
CA ASN A 97 -1.85 9.83 16.29
C ASN A 97 -1.44 11.20 16.83
N ALA A 98 -1.33 11.37 18.16
CA ALA A 98 -1.00 12.64 18.83
C ALA A 98 0.35 13.24 18.40
N GLN A 99 1.25 12.47 17.80
CA GLN A 99 2.49 13.00 17.23
C GLN A 99 2.26 13.71 15.88
N ALA A 100 1.19 13.37 15.18
CA ALA A 100 0.87 13.88 13.84
C ALA A 100 0.05 15.18 13.90
N THR A 101 0.47 16.13 14.76
CA THR A 101 -0.07 17.50 14.74
C THR A 101 0.37 18.24 13.49
N ARG A 102 -0.39 19.28 13.11
CA ARG A 102 -0.03 20.13 11.96
C ARG A 102 1.42 20.64 12.07
N SER A 103 1.79 21.17 13.21
CA SER A 103 3.14 21.68 13.44
C SER A 103 4.21 20.61 13.27
N ASN A 104 4.01 19.40 13.84
CA ASN A 104 4.98 18.32 13.74
C ASN A 104 5.12 17.78 12.32
N ILE A 105 4.01 17.63 11.58
CA ILE A 105 4.07 17.19 10.18
C ILE A 105 4.88 18.18 9.35
N LEU A 106 4.58 19.47 9.44
CA LEU A 106 5.27 20.51 8.69
C LEU A 106 6.76 20.61 9.09
N SER A 107 7.07 20.63 10.39
CA SER A 107 8.46 20.72 10.86
C SER A 107 9.27 19.48 10.45
N LYS A 108 8.70 18.27 10.53
CA LYS A 108 9.41 17.05 10.08
C LYS A 108 9.57 16.99 8.57
N PHE A 109 8.62 17.51 7.81
CA PHE A 109 8.80 17.65 6.36
C PHE A 109 9.95 18.60 6.03
N GLU A 110 10.03 19.75 6.73
CA GLU A 110 11.13 20.70 6.55
C GLU A 110 12.48 20.13 7.04
N ASP A 111 12.53 19.64 8.28
CA ASP A 111 13.79 19.28 8.94
C ASP A 111 14.37 17.96 8.44
N HIS A 112 13.53 16.98 8.11
CA HIS A 112 13.97 15.65 7.70
C HIS A 112 14.04 15.52 6.17
N LEU A 113 13.07 16.07 5.43
CA LEU A 113 13.06 15.92 3.99
C LEU A 113 13.73 17.09 3.26
N ILE A 114 13.26 18.34 3.48
CA ILE A 114 13.77 19.49 2.71
C ILE A 114 15.24 19.81 3.04
N LYS A 115 15.59 19.87 4.32
CA LYS A 115 16.95 20.25 4.74
C LYS A 115 17.99 19.17 4.53
N GLN A 116 17.59 17.89 4.48
CA GLN A 116 18.54 16.78 4.39
C GLN A 116 18.66 16.19 2.99
N ALA A 117 17.61 16.22 2.17
CA ALA A 117 17.66 15.65 0.83
C ALA A 117 18.59 16.45 -0.08
N LYS A 118 19.42 15.73 -0.83
CA LYS A 118 20.29 16.23 -1.90
C LYS A 118 19.66 15.94 -3.27
N PRO A 119 20.14 16.54 -4.37
CA PRO A 119 19.54 16.40 -5.70
C PRO A 119 19.36 14.95 -6.20
N GLU A 120 20.26 14.04 -5.82
CA GLU A 120 20.23 12.62 -6.21
C GLU A 120 19.46 11.72 -5.25
N ASP A 121 19.09 12.21 -4.07
CA ASP A 121 18.41 11.42 -3.04
C ASP A 121 16.97 11.10 -3.43
N VAL A 122 16.42 10.08 -2.79
CA VAL A 122 15.02 9.68 -2.93
C VAL A 122 14.23 10.16 -1.71
N VAL A 123 13.07 10.75 -1.94
CA VAL A 123 12.17 11.21 -0.87
C VAL A 123 10.80 10.54 -1.00
N VAL A 124 10.32 10.00 0.11
CA VAL A 124 8.97 9.45 0.23
C VAL A 124 8.21 10.19 1.34
N PHE A 125 7.04 10.72 0.99
CA PHE A 125 6.06 11.20 1.97
C PHE A 125 4.80 10.34 1.87
N HIS A 126 4.41 9.71 2.97
CA HIS A 126 3.18 8.94 3.06
C HIS A 126 2.28 9.54 4.13
N TYR A 127 1.01 9.75 3.78
CA TYR A 127 -0.03 10.16 4.71
C TYR A 127 -1.21 9.20 4.63
N SER A 128 -1.61 8.66 5.78
CA SER A 128 -2.80 7.85 5.97
C SER A 128 -3.67 8.42 7.09
N GLY A 129 -4.87 8.84 6.77
CA GLY A 129 -5.76 9.54 7.71
C GLY A 129 -6.99 10.12 7.03
N HIS A 130 -7.65 11.04 7.70
CA HIS A 130 -8.74 11.79 7.10
C HIS A 130 -8.23 12.85 6.11
N GLY A 131 -8.97 12.99 5.02
CA GLY A 131 -8.93 14.17 4.17
C GLY A 131 -10.22 14.99 4.30
N SER A 132 -10.23 16.18 3.75
CA SER A 132 -11.40 17.04 3.72
C SER A 132 -11.45 17.93 2.48
N GLN A 133 -12.34 18.93 2.49
CA GLN A 133 -12.42 19.98 1.49
C GLN A 133 -12.55 21.33 2.17
N VAL A 134 -11.86 22.32 1.63
CA VAL A 134 -11.99 23.75 2.03
C VAL A 134 -12.13 24.62 0.79
N ALA A 135 -12.72 25.80 0.94
CA ALA A 135 -12.79 26.78 -0.14
C ALA A 135 -11.40 27.08 -0.70
N ASP A 136 -11.28 27.06 -2.00
CA ASP A 136 -10.07 27.43 -2.72
C ASP A 136 -10.24 28.82 -3.35
N PRO A 137 -9.55 29.86 -2.85
CA PRO A 137 -9.61 31.21 -3.41
C PRO A 137 -9.15 31.27 -4.87
N ASP A 138 -8.20 30.41 -5.24
CA ASP A 138 -7.61 30.40 -6.58
C ASP A 138 -8.44 29.61 -7.59
N ARG A 139 -9.37 28.78 -7.12
CA ARG A 139 -10.22 27.92 -7.94
C ARG A 139 -9.42 27.12 -8.96
N ASP A 140 -8.45 26.36 -8.47
CA ASP A 140 -7.62 25.50 -9.33
C ASP A 140 -8.45 24.37 -9.97
N TYR A 141 -9.48 23.92 -9.26
CA TYR A 141 -10.47 22.96 -9.75
C TYR A 141 -11.84 23.61 -9.97
N SER A 142 -12.64 23.02 -10.84
CA SER A 142 -13.95 23.53 -11.22
C SER A 142 -14.97 23.60 -10.06
N ASP A 143 -14.77 22.77 -9.02
CA ASP A 143 -15.58 22.78 -7.81
C ASP A 143 -15.21 23.92 -6.82
N GLY A 144 -14.10 24.63 -7.08
CA GLY A 144 -13.61 25.72 -6.24
C GLY A 144 -13.14 25.26 -4.86
N LEU A 145 -12.69 24.01 -4.73
CA LEU A 145 -12.29 23.42 -3.46
C LEU A 145 -10.84 22.95 -3.50
N ASN A 146 -10.14 23.10 -2.39
CA ASN A 146 -8.85 22.48 -2.10
C ASN A 146 -9.05 21.19 -1.30
N SER A 147 -8.12 20.26 -1.41
CA SER A 147 -8.17 18.94 -0.77
C SER A 147 -7.09 18.83 0.32
N PRO A 148 -7.38 19.22 1.57
CA PRO A 148 -6.39 19.18 2.64
C PRO A 148 -6.27 17.83 3.32
N LEU A 149 -5.10 17.60 3.93
CA LEU A 149 -4.83 16.58 4.94
C LEU A 149 -5.33 17.08 6.30
N VAL A 150 -5.92 16.20 7.10
CA VAL A 150 -6.49 16.52 8.41
C VAL A 150 -5.55 16.07 9.52
N PRO A 151 -4.72 16.94 10.11
CA PRO A 151 -3.82 16.57 11.20
C PRO A 151 -4.57 16.27 12.50
N PHE A 152 -3.87 15.66 13.47
CA PHE A 152 -4.44 15.23 14.75
C PHE A 152 -5.13 16.38 15.52
N ASP A 153 -4.56 17.57 15.47
CA ASP A 153 -5.01 18.78 16.19
C ASP A 153 -6.04 19.61 15.40
N SER A 154 -6.54 19.13 14.28
CA SER A 154 -7.66 19.77 13.58
C SER A 154 -9.00 19.50 14.27
N SER A 155 -9.98 20.34 14.00
CA SER A 155 -11.33 20.20 14.57
C SER A 155 -12.41 20.67 13.59
N ARG A 156 -13.64 20.27 13.87
CA ARG A 156 -14.85 20.63 13.12
C ARG A 156 -15.90 21.20 14.06
N PRO A 157 -16.72 22.18 13.61
CA PRO A 157 -17.87 22.65 14.40
C PRO A 157 -18.80 21.51 14.80
N ALA A 158 -19.37 21.56 16.01
CA ALA A 158 -20.31 20.56 16.48
C ALA A 158 -21.62 20.58 15.68
N THR A 159 -22.08 21.77 15.26
CA THR A 159 -23.34 21.94 14.54
C THR A 159 -23.22 21.46 13.10
N THR A 160 -24.11 20.57 12.69
CA THR A 160 -24.21 20.09 11.31
C THR A 160 -24.63 21.26 10.39
N GLY A 161 -23.91 21.45 9.28
CA GLY A 161 -24.15 22.55 8.33
C GLY A 161 -23.39 23.84 8.64
N ALA A 162 -22.84 24.02 9.86
CA ALA A 162 -21.96 25.15 10.14
C ALA A 162 -20.64 25.00 9.37
N GLY A 163 -20.19 26.07 8.75
CA GLY A 163 -18.84 26.22 8.23
C GLY A 163 -17.86 26.69 9.30
N GLY A 164 -16.62 26.94 8.93
CA GLY A 164 -15.66 27.45 9.87
C GLY A 164 -14.21 27.45 9.35
N ILE A 165 -13.31 27.92 10.21
CA ILE A 165 -11.89 27.92 9.96
C ILE A 165 -11.31 26.60 10.47
N VAL A 166 -10.50 25.91 9.66
CA VAL A 166 -9.89 24.62 10.00
C VAL A 166 -8.37 24.71 9.95
N GLN A 167 -7.70 23.86 10.77
CA GLN A 167 -6.25 23.78 10.87
C GLN A 167 -5.64 22.72 9.95
N ASP A 168 -6.32 22.41 8.85
CA ASP A 168 -5.89 21.41 7.90
C ASP A 168 -4.66 21.88 7.09
N ILE A 169 -3.87 20.93 6.60
CA ILE A 169 -2.73 21.19 5.69
C ILE A 169 -3.26 21.11 4.27
N THR A 170 -3.34 22.22 3.57
CA THR A 170 -3.91 22.26 2.23
C THR A 170 -3.00 21.65 1.16
N GLY A 171 -3.57 21.25 0.03
CA GLY A 171 -2.80 20.81 -1.13
C GLY A 171 -1.84 21.87 -1.65
N HIS A 172 -2.18 23.17 -1.50
CA HIS A 172 -1.30 24.29 -1.81
C HIS A 172 -0.01 24.26 -0.98
N THR A 173 -0.13 23.99 0.33
CA THR A 173 1.02 23.85 1.22
C THR A 173 1.85 22.63 0.84
N LEU A 174 1.22 21.49 0.57
CA LEU A 174 1.94 20.29 0.13
C LEU A 174 2.71 20.53 -1.17
N PHE A 175 2.12 21.26 -2.14
CA PHE A 175 2.80 21.65 -3.36
C PHE A 175 4.06 22.48 -3.09
N LEU A 176 3.97 23.51 -2.22
CA LEU A 176 5.11 24.37 -1.86
C LEU A 176 6.23 23.57 -1.16
N LEU A 177 5.87 22.68 -0.25
CA LEU A 177 6.84 21.79 0.40
C LEU A 177 7.54 20.86 -0.59
N MET A 178 6.80 20.30 -1.54
CA MET A 178 7.39 19.50 -2.62
C MET A 178 8.30 20.34 -3.52
N ALA A 179 7.90 21.57 -3.87
CA ALA A 179 8.71 22.49 -4.67
C ALA A 179 10.03 22.85 -3.99
N ALA A 180 10.05 22.91 -2.66
CA ALA A 180 11.23 23.22 -1.86
C ALA A 180 12.26 22.07 -1.77
N LEU A 181 11.90 20.84 -2.08
CA LEU A 181 12.84 19.72 -2.09
C LEU A 181 13.94 19.95 -3.12
N GLN A 182 15.17 19.53 -2.83
CA GLN A 182 16.29 19.65 -3.77
C GLN A 182 16.28 18.55 -4.84
N THR A 183 15.69 17.39 -4.52
CA THR A 183 15.58 16.26 -5.43
C THR A 183 14.32 16.30 -6.28
N GLU A 184 14.40 15.69 -7.48
CA GLU A 184 13.25 15.38 -8.34
C GLU A 184 12.71 13.97 -8.11
N ASN A 185 13.38 13.13 -7.32
CA ASN A 185 13.01 11.75 -7.05
C ASN A 185 12.07 11.68 -5.83
N VAL A 186 10.89 12.25 -5.98
CA VAL A 186 9.89 12.40 -4.91
C VAL A 186 8.67 11.52 -5.18
N THR A 187 8.28 10.71 -4.20
CA THR A 187 7.01 10.00 -4.22
C THR A 187 6.17 10.42 -3.03
N VAL A 188 4.98 10.94 -3.31
CA VAL A 188 3.96 11.26 -2.30
C VAL A 188 2.85 10.24 -2.41
N VAL A 189 2.49 9.59 -1.30
CA VAL A 189 1.41 8.60 -1.23
C VAL A 189 0.35 9.08 -0.26
N LEU A 190 -0.86 9.30 -0.74
CA LEU A 190 -1.97 9.86 0.04
C LEU A 190 -3.11 8.83 0.13
N ASP A 191 -3.26 8.21 1.31
CA ASP A 191 -4.41 7.34 1.60
C ASP A 191 -5.44 8.06 2.46
N CYS A 192 -6.10 9.02 1.81
CA CYS A 192 -7.18 9.82 2.37
C CYS A 192 -8.18 10.19 1.27
N CYS A 193 -9.38 10.65 1.68
CA CYS A 193 -10.38 11.14 0.74
C CYS A 193 -10.18 12.61 0.41
N HIS A 194 -10.51 12.96 -0.82
CA HIS A 194 -10.57 14.36 -1.27
C HIS A 194 -12.01 14.88 -1.40
N SER A 195 -13.01 14.06 -1.08
CA SER A 195 -14.44 14.42 -1.16
C SER A 195 -15.10 14.45 0.22
N GLY A 196 -15.91 15.46 0.48
CA GLY A 196 -16.72 15.58 1.69
C GLY A 196 -17.96 14.66 1.63
N GLY A 197 -17.78 13.35 1.85
CA GLY A 197 -18.84 12.37 1.72
C GLY A 197 -19.29 11.74 3.05
N ALA A 198 -20.54 11.23 3.09
CA ALA A 198 -21.06 10.45 4.19
C ALA A 198 -20.66 8.97 4.06
N LYS A 199 -20.75 8.23 5.18
CA LYS A 199 -20.54 6.77 5.22
C LYS A 199 -21.28 6.06 4.08
N ARG A 200 -20.61 5.12 3.39
CA ARG A 200 -21.24 4.23 2.41
C ARG A 200 -21.20 2.79 2.90
N GLY A 201 -22.36 2.24 3.27
CA GLY A 201 -22.49 0.86 3.71
C GLY A 201 -21.69 0.56 4.98
N ASN A 202 -21.06 -0.61 5.04
CA ASN A 202 -20.29 -1.10 6.19
C ASN A 202 -18.82 -0.69 6.17
N LEU A 203 -18.34 0.04 5.14
CA LEU A 203 -16.97 0.50 5.06
C LEU A 203 -16.80 1.85 5.77
N GLN A 204 -15.75 1.95 6.56
CA GLN A 204 -15.32 3.21 7.15
C GLN A 204 -14.56 4.03 6.11
N VAL A 205 -14.94 5.30 5.93
CA VAL A 205 -14.34 6.18 4.93
C VAL A 205 -13.43 7.23 5.58
N ARG A 206 -12.38 7.61 4.87
CA ARG A 206 -11.31 8.51 5.33
C ARG A 206 -11.61 9.96 5.01
N THR A 207 -12.80 10.41 5.34
CA THR A 207 -13.22 11.81 5.13
C THR A 207 -13.90 12.39 6.36
N VAL A 208 -13.71 13.67 6.53
CA VAL A 208 -14.47 14.50 7.48
C VAL A 208 -15.26 15.57 6.74
N ARG A 209 -16.19 16.21 7.44
CA ARG A 209 -16.98 17.29 6.87
C ARG A 209 -16.07 18.39 6.30
N GLY A 210 -16.34 18.78 5.07
CA GLY A 210 -15.65 19.81 4.33
C GLY A 210 -16.62 20.51 3.35
N GLY A 211 -16.09 21.34 2.48
CA GLY A 211 -16.81 22.04 1.43
C GLY A 211 -16.54 23.55 1.44
N ALA A 212 -17.24 24.28 0.59
CA ALA A 212 -17.03 25.73 0.39
C ALA A 212 -17.28 26.60 1.64
N GLN A 213 -18.01 26.09 2.62
CA GLN A 213 -18.24 26.76 3.90
C GLN A 213 -17.05 26.69 4.87
N PHE A 214 -16.04 25.85 4.59
CA PHE A 214 -14.82 25.77 5.38
C PHE A 214 -13.68 26.55 4.74
N GLN A 215 -12.87 27.19 5.55
CA GLN A 215 -11.73 28.00 5.11
C GLN A 215 -10.45 27.57 5.83
N ALA A 216 -9.34 27.71 5.12
CA ALA A 216 -8.02 27.53 5.71
C ALA A 216 -7.76 28.62 6.76
N SER A 217 -7.04 28.25 7.86
CA SER A 217 -6.69 29.17 8.92
C SER A 217 -5.74 30.29 8.46
N SER A 218 -5.61 31.37 9.26
CA SER A 218 -4.60 32.40 9.02
C SER A 218 -3.19 31.82 9.07
N GLN A 219 -2.93 30.90 10.01
CA GLN A 219 -1.65 30.21 10.12
C GLN A 219 -1.28 29.43 8.86
N GLU A 220 -2.24 28.79 8.21
CA GLU A 220 -2.04 28.07 6.95
C GLU A 220 -1.65 29.06 5.83
N ARG A 221 -2.36 30.17 5.72
CA ARG A 221 -2.06 31.22 4.71
C ARG A 221 -0.72 31.90 4.96
N GLU A 222 -0.40 32.23 6.21
CA GLU A 222 0.89 32.82 6.61
C GLU A 222 2.05 31.87 6.30
N TYR A 223 1.90 30.58 6.58
CA TYR A 223 2.88 29.56 6.24
C TYR A 223 3.12 29.46 4.72
N GLN A 224 2.06 29.52 3.92
CA GLN A 224 2.16 29.56 2.46
C GLN A 224 2.90 30.82 1.98
N GLN A 225 2.60 31.99 2.53
CA GLN A 225 3.30 33.24 2.20
C GLN A 225 4.79 33.17 2.51
N GLN A 226 5.16 32.59 3.64
CA GLN A 226 6.57 32.38 3.99
C GLN A 226 7.28 31.49 2.97
N TRP A 227 6.63 30.41 2.51
CA TRP A 227 7.21 29.53 1.50
C TRP A 227 7.27 30.18 0.12
N LEU A 228 6.27 30.93 -0.30
CA LEU A 228 6.32 31.74 -1.54
C LEU A 228 7.53 32.68 -1.53
N SER A 229 7.74 33.37 -0.41
CA SER A 229 8.92 34.24 -0.25
C SER A 229 10.24 33.47 -0.31
N ARG A 230 10.35 32.31 0.38
CA ARG A 230 11.56 31.47 0.38
C ARG A 230 11.87 30.88 -1.01
N LEU A 231 10.85 30.55 -1.78
CA LEU A 231 10.98 30.02 -3.14
C LEU A 231 11.10 31.09 -4.21
N ASN A 232 11.00 32.37 -3.81
CA ASN A 232 10.97 33.53 -4.70
C ASN A 232 9.89 33.39 -5.81
N LEU A 233 8.69 32.94 -5.41
CA LEU A 233 7.54 32.79 -6.28
C LEU A 233 6.51 33.88 -6.02
N THR A 234 6.04 34.50 -7.09
CA THR A 234 4.86 35.36 -7.04
C THR A 234 3.59 34.49 -6.90
N PRO A 235 2.47 35.05 -6.39
CA PRO A 235 1.20 34.33 -6.33
C PRO A 235 0.72 33.81 -7.70
N ASP A 236 0.93 34.58 -8.77
CA ASP A 236 0.54 34.19 -10.13
C ASP A 236 1.39 33.04 -10.68
N GLU A 237 2.71 33.07 -10.48
CA GLU A 237 3.60 31.97 -10.85
C GLU A 237 3.24 30.70 -10.07
N PHE A 238 2.98 30.81 -8.78
CA PHE A 238 2.55 29.70 -7.95
C PHE A 238 1.25 29.06 -8.46
N LYS A 239 0.25 29.89 -8.77
CA LYS A 239 -1.01 29.45 -9.35
C LYS A 239 -0.82 28.76 -10.70
N GLN A 240 0.01 29.32 -11.57
CA GLN A 240 0.33 28.74 -12.86
C GLN A 240 1.02 27.39 -12.71
N GLN A 241 2.00 27.27 -11.81
CA GLN A 241 2.73 26.02 -11.57
C GLN A 241 1.78 24.91 -11.05
N ARG A 242 0.89 25.19 -10.10
CA ARG A 242 -0.09 24.22 -9.59
C ARG A 242 -1.04 23.73 -10.67
N ARG A 243 -1.51 24.62 -11.54
CA ARG A 243 -2.38 24.24 -12.68
C ARG A 243 -1.67 23.44 -13.75
N SER A 244 -0.34 23.44 -13.76
CA SER A 244 0.47 22.62 -14.66
C SER A 244 0.77 21.21 -14.12
N GLY A 245 0.28 20.83 -12.94
CA GLY A 245 0.46 19.52 -12.32
C GLY A 245 1.20 19.60 -10.99
N VAL A 246 1.77 18.47 -10.56
CA VAL A 246 2.52 18.38 -9.29
C VAL A 246 3.86 19.11 -9.36
N ALA A 247 4.36 19.56 -8.23
CA ALA A 247 5.60 20.34 -8.16
C ALA A 247 6.82 19.52 -8.59
N LYS A 248 6.95 18.29 -8.05
CA LYS A 248 8.07 17.36 -8.31
C LYS A 248 7.62 15.91 -8.18
N GLY A 249 8.31 15.01 -8.88
CA GLY A 249 8.15 13.57 -8.74
C GLY A 249 6.76 13.04 -9.13
N VAL A 250 6.23 12.17 -8.28
CA VAL A 250 4.93 11.48 -8.46
C VAL A 250 4.08 11.61 -7.20
N VAL A 251 2.82 11.99 -7.36
CA VAL A 251 1.81 11.93 -6.30
C VAL A 251 0.86 10.78 -6.61
N ILE A 252 0.68 9.85 -5.68
CA ILE A 252 -0.23 8.71 -5.79
C ILE A 252 -1.33 8.89 -4.75
N THR A 253 -2.57 8.86 -5.19
CA THR A 253 -3.75 9.02 -4.35
C THR A 253 -4.56 7.73 -4.28
N ALA A 254 -5.13 7.45 -3.13
CA ALA A 254 -5.93 6.25 -2.90
C ALA A 254 -7.22 6.24 -3.74
N THR A 255 -7.64 7.37 -4.27
CA THR A 255 -8.92 7.53 -4.93
C THR A 255 -8.91 8.77 -5.82
N THR A 256 -9.77 8.77 -6.84
CA THR A 256 -10.06 9.98 -7.61
C THR A 256 -10.70 11.05 -6.73
N ARG A 257 -10.67 12.32 -7.19
CA ARG A 257 -11.16 13.48 -6.44
C ARG A 257 -12.63 13.35 -5.96
N THR A 258 -13.46 12.63 -6.67
CA THR A 258 -14.90 12.48 -6.39
C THR A 258 -15.27 11.20 -5.62
N GLN A 259 -14.30 10.34 -5.38
CA GLN A 259 -14.51 9.06 -4.70
C GLN A 259 -14.05 9.12 -3.23
N LEU A 260 -14.32 8.04 -2.50
CA LEU A 260 -13.99 7.92 -1.09
C LEU A 260 -12.96 6.80 -0.90
N ALA A 261 -11.87 7.09 -0.22
CA ALA A 261 -10.92 6.11 0.27
C ALA A 261 -11.51 5.37 1.47
N ALA A 262 -11.42 4.06 1.48
CA ALA A 262 -12.02 3.20 2.48
C ALA A 262 -10.99 2.44 3.30
N GLU A 263 -11.31 2.21 4.57
CA GLU A 263 -10.66 1.21 5.39
C GLU A 263 -11.35 -0.14 5.20
N TYR A 264 -10.55 -1.19 5.08
CA TYR A 264 -11.05 -2.55 4.99
C TYR A 264 -10.82 -3.30 6.30
N PRO A 265 -11.90 -3.87 6.90
CA PRO A 265 -11.79 -4.68 8.10
C PRO A 265 -11.36 -6.11 7.71
N PHE A 266 -10.08 -6.40 7.86
CA PHE A 266 -9.61 -7.77 7.83
C PHE A 266 -10.03 -8.50 9.12
N ALA A 267 -9.95 -9.81 9.16
CA ALA A 267 -10.48 -10.59 10.29
C ALA A 267 -9.89 -10.19 11.65
N ASP A 268 -8.68 -9.68 11.69
CA ASP A 268 -7.89 -9.43 12.91
C ASP A 268 -7.11 -8.10 12.90
N PHE A 269 -7.28 -7.24 11.89
CA PHE A 269 -6.77 -5.88 11.82
C PHE A 269 -7.56 -5.03 10.81
N MET A 270 -7.30 -3.72 10.79
CA MET A 270 -7.80 -2.80 9.79
C MET A 270 -6.64 -2.18 9.02
N ALA A 271 -6.84 -1.88 7.75
CA ALA A 271 -5.91 -1.13 6.91
C ALA A 271 -6.67 -0.36 5.82
N GLY A 272 -6.05 0.64 5.23
CA GLY A 272 -6.55 1.27 4.01
C GLY A 272 -6.59 0.26 2.87
N ALA A 273 -7.70 0.20 2.16
CA ALA A 273 -7.84 -0.72 1.03
C ALA A 273 -6.74 -0.49 -0.02
N PHE A 274 -6.38 0.77 -0.25
CA PHE A 274 -5.33 1.15 -1.18
C PHE A 274 -3.92 0.80 -0.65
N THR A 275 -3.56 1.28 0.54
CA THR A 275 -2.20 1.05 1.08
C THR A 275 -1.91 -0.43 1.25
N TYR A 276 -2.89 -1.22 1.69
CA TYR A 276 -2.73 -2.67 1.81
C TYR A 276 -2.46 -3.33 0.45
N THR A 277 -3.33 -3.05 -0.56
CA THR A 277 -3.18 -3.67 -1.89
C THR A 277 -1.92 -3.20 -2.61
N MET A 278 -1.53 -1.93 -2.45
CA MET A 278 -0.28 -1.40 -2.98
C MET A 278 0.93 -2.10 -2.35
N SER A 279 0.97 -2.18 -1.02
CA SER A 279 2.08 -2.83 -0.30
C SER A 279 2.19 -4.30 -0.68
N GLN A 280 1.09 -5.04 -0.65
CA GLN A 280 1.07 -6.45 -1.02
C GLN A 280 1.53 -6.67 -2.46
N TYR A 281 1.05 -5.87 -3.42
CA TYR A 281 1.47 -5.96 -4.81
C TYR A 281 2.98 -5.71 -4.97
N LEU A 282 3.52 -4.72 -4.28
CA LEU A 282 4.94 -4.36 -4.36
C LEU A 282 5.85 -5.39 -3.67
N TRP A 283 5.37 -6.09 -2.64
CA TRP A 283 6.09 -7.22 -2.05
C TRP A 283 6.27 -8.38 -3.04
N GLN A 284 5.30 -8.59 -3.92
CA GLN A 284 5.25 -9.71 -4.87
C GLN A 284 5.90 -9.40 -6.23
N LEU A 285 6.20 -8.13 -6.54
CA LEU A 285 6.83 -7.77 -7.80
C LEU A 285 8.22 -8.41 -7.93
N PRO A 286 8.54 -9.11 -9.02
CA PRO A 286 9.88 -9.63 -9.24
C PRO A 286 10.91 -8.53 -9.50
N ASP A 287 10.52 -7.51 -10.28
CA ASP A 287 11.34 -6.37 -10.66
C ASP A 287 10.54 -5.08 -10.51
N ASN A 288 11.20 -3.97 -10.16
CA ASN A 288 10.52 -2.68 -10.10
C ASN A 288 10.17 -2.19 -11.51
N GLN A 289 8.96 -1.71 -11.65
CA GLN A 289 8.40 -1.27 -12.92
C GLN A 289 7.94 0.19 -12.81
N PRO A 290 7.84 0.90 -13.96
CA PRO A 290 7.25 2.23 -14.02
C PRO A 290 5.86 2.29 -13.38
N ILE A 291 5.55 3.44 -12.75
CA ILE A 291 4.27 3.64 -12.09
C ILE A 291 3.09 3.46 -13.06
N ILE A 292 3.25 3.87 -14.30
CA ILE A 292 2.22 3.73 -15.35
C ILE A 292 1.83 2.27 -15.61
N ASN A 293 2.75 1.31 -15.39
CA ASN A 293 2.50 -0.12 -15.54
C ASN A 293 2.03 -0.76 -14.21
N THR A 294 2.48 -0.22 -13.10
CA THR A 294 2.24 -0.76 -11.75
C THR A 294 0.87 -0.38 -11.22
N LEU A 295 0.51 0.90 -11.31
CA LEU A 295 -0.72 1.41 -10.69
C LEU A 295 -2.02 0.79 -11.22
N PRO A 296 -2.19 0.48 -12.52
CA PRO A 296 -3.41 -0.17 -13.00
C PRO A 296 -3.71 -1.53 -12.32
N ASN A 297 -2.67 -2.27 -11.95
CA ASN A 297 -2.83 -3.55 -11.24
C ASN A 297 -3.20 -3.33 -9.77
N ILE A 298 -2.56 -2.35 -9.11
CA ILE A 298 -2.91 -1.92 -7.75
C ILE A 298 -4.35 -1.41 -7.73
N ALA A 299 -4.74 -0.56 -8.68
CA ALA A 299 -6.09 -0.01 -8.78
C ALA A 299 -7.15 -1.10 -8.93
N ARG A 300 -6.90 -2.13 -9.76
CA ARG A 300 -7.82 -3.26 -9.91
C ARG A 300 -8.04 -3.98 -8.57
N SER A 301 -6.96 -4.30 -7.85
CA SER A 301 -7.03 -4.97 -6.55
C SER A 301 -7.72 -4.09 -5.50
N THR A 302 -7.41 -2.80 -5.47
CA THR A 302 -8.06 -1.84 -4.57
C THR A 302 -9.55 -1.72 -4.86
N THR A 303 -9.94 -1.61 -6.13
CA THR A 303 -11.35 -1.53 -6.56
C THR A 303 -12.13 -2.77 -6.14
N GLN A 304 -11.54 -3.96 -6.27
CA GLN A 304 -12.17 -5.20 -5.81
C GLN A 304 -12.33 -5.23 -4.29
N LEU A 305 -11.29 -4.86 -3.55
CA LEU A 305 -11.31 -4.88 -2.08
C LEU A 305 -12.28 -3.84 -1.51
N SER A 306 -12.41 -2.67 -2.16
CA SER A 306 -13.31 -1.58 -1.77
C SER A 306 -14.73 -1.70 -2.36
N PHE A 307 -15.11 -2.87 -2.88
CA PHE A 307 -16.42 -3.11 -3.51
C PHE A 307 -16.75 -2.12 -4.63
N HIS A 308 -15.78 -1.82 -5.50
CA HIS A 308 -15.88 -0.92 -6.65
C HIS A 308 -16.12 0.57 -6.33
N HIS A 309 -15.76 1.01 -5.12
CA HIS A 309 -15.97 2.41 -4.71
C HIS A 309 -14.72 3.29 -4.79
N GLN A 310 -13.56 2.73 -5.10
CA GLN A 310 -12.27 3.40 -5.00
C GLN A 310 -11.36 3.01 -6.17
N ILE A 311 -10.85 4.01 -6.87
CA ILE A 311 -9.90 3.86 -7.97
C ILE A 311 -8.69 4.73 -7.67
N PRO A 312 -7.54 4.16 -7.29
CA PRO A 312 -6.30 4.88 -7.14
C PRO A 312 -5.83 5.50 -8.45
N GLU A 313 -5.24 6.68 -8.35
CA GLU A 313 -4.67 7.40 -9.49
C GLU A 313 -3.29 7.98 -9.13
N PHE A 314 -2.57 8.47 -10.13
CA PHE A 314 -1.32 9.19 -9.91
C PHE A 314 -1.25 10.44 -10.76
N GLU A 315 -0.49 11.41 -10.30
CA GLU A 315 -0.18 12.64 -11.00
C GLU A 315 1.32 12.86 -11.10
N VAL A 316 1.76 13.35 -12.25
CA VAL A 316 3.12 13.83 -12.51
C VAL A 316 3.03 15.19 -13.21
N LYS A 317 4.11 15.94 -13.20
CA LYS A 317 4.18 17.13 -14.05
C LYS A 317 4.19 16.70 -15.53
N PRO A 318 3.27 17.18 -16.37
CA PRO A 318 3.20 16.83 -17.78
C PRO A 318 4.53 17.04 -18.50
N GLY A 319 4.96 16.05 -19.27
CA GLY A 319 6.22 16.07 -20.01
C GLY A 319 7.49 15.83 -19.17
N SER A 320 7.34 15.54 -17.86
CA SER A 320 8.49 15.23 -17.00
C SER A 320 9.07 13.83 -17.22
N GLY A 321 8.30 12.91 -17.81
CA GLY A 321 8.68 11.50 -17.98
C GLY A 321 8.72 10.71 -16.66
N LYS A 322 8.25 11.27 -15.56
CA LYS A 322 8.29 10.62 -14.23
C LYS A 322 7.37 9.40 -14.16
N GLU A 323 6.34 9.32 -14.98
CA GLU A 323 5.46 8.17 -15.12
C GLU A 323 6.17 6.92 -15.65
N GLN A 324 7.31 7.09 -16.32
CA GLN A 324 8.18 6.03 -16.84
C GLN A 324 9.29 5.61 -15.87
N GLN A 325 9.40 6.29 -14.73
CA GLN A 325 10.38 5.94 -13.71
C GLN A 325 9.86 4.80 -12.82
N PRO A 326 10.76 3.95 -12.29
CA PRO A 326 10.37 2.92 -11.33
C PRO A 326 9.80 3.56 -10.06
N LEU A 327 8.88 2.84 -9.42
CA LEU A 327 8.25 3.32 -8.19
C LEU A 327 9.31 3.60 -7.12
N TYR A 328 9.14 4.69 -6.39
CA TYR A 328 10.10 5.25 -5.45
C TYR A 328 11.48 5.56 -6.07
N PHE A 329 11.61 5.65 -7.40
CA PHE A 329 12.86 5.95 -8.10
C PHE A 329 14.02 5.00 -7.75
N ILE A 330 13.70 3.73 -7.47
CA ILE A 330 14.65 2.69 -7.10
C ILE A 330 14.60 1.56 -8.13
N ASP A 331 15.70 1.37 -8.84
CA ASP A 331 15.76 0.37 -9.92
C ASP A 331 15.82 -1.07 -9.40
N LYS A 332 16.58 -1.29 -8.31
CA LYS A 332 16.86 -2.64 -7.81
C LYS A 332 16.10 -2.91 -6.51
N LEU A 333 15.26 -3.93 -6.53
CA LEU A 333 14.57 -4.44 -5.36
C LEU A 333 15.33 -5.64 -4.74
N THR A 334 15.09 -5.91 -3.48
CA THR A 334 15.38 -7.22 -2.89
C THR A 334 14.45 -8.29 -3.50
N SER A 335 14.67 -9.56 -3.22
CA SER A 335 13.80 -10.63 -3.71
C SER A 335 12.34 -10.44 -3.22
N SER A 336 11.36 -10.87 -4.03
CA SER A 336 9.94 -10.92 -3.59
C SER A 336 9.78 -11.88 -2.42
N ALA A 337 8.86 -11.57 -1.50
CA ALA A 337 8.62 -12.40 -0.33
C ALA A 337 7.18 -12.23 0.19
N GLU A 338 6.66 -13.25 0.86
CA GLU A 338 5.40 -13.19 1.61
C GLU A 338 5.59 -12.58 3.00
N ALA A 339 6.78 -12.79 3.58
CA ALA A 339 7.09 -12.34 4.93
C ALA A 339 8.57 -11.96 5.07
N VAL A 340 8.89 -11.29 6.17
CA VAL A 340 10.26 -10.97 6.59
C VAL A 340 10.40 -11.24 8.08
N ILE A 341 11.56 -11.76 8.49
CA ILE A 341 11.90 -11.91 9.90
C ILE A 341 12.24 -10.54 10.48
N THR A 342 11.51 -10.11 11.50
CA THR A 342 11.72 -8.82 12.18
C THR A 342 12.53 -8.96 13.47
N ASN A 343 12.47 -10.10 14.13
CA ASN A 343 13.24 -10.40 15.34
C ASN A 343 13.65 -11.88 15.40
N VAL A 344 14.78 -12.16 16.07
CA VAL A 344 15.30 -13.53 16.29
C VAL A 344 15.74 -13.65 17.75
N GLU A 345 15.16 -14.61 18.48
CA GLU A 345 15.48 -14.92 19.88
C GLU A 345 15.71 -16.43 20.01
N GLY A 346 16.96 -16.86 19.89
CA GLY A 346 17.31 -18.28 19.87
C GLY A 346 16.74 -18.99 18.62
N ASP A 347 15.83 -19.92 18.80
CA ASP A 347 15.11 -20.60 17.72
C ASP A 347 13.72 -20.00 17.42
N THR A 348 13.30 -19.02 18.20
CA THR A 348 12.04 -18.31 18.02
C THR A 348 12.25 -17.07 17.15
N VAL A 349 11.35 -16.83 16.21
CA VAL A 349 11.39 -15.68 15.30
C VAL A 349 10.06 -14.96 15.28
N GLU A 350 10.11 -13.66 15.09
CA GLU A 350 8.96 -12.85 14.74
C GLU A 350 8.99 -12.54 13.24
N LEU A 351 7.83 -12.64 12.58
CA LEU A 351 7.67 -12.40 11.16
C LEU A 351 6.67 -11.27 10.92
N TRP A 352 7.01 -10.40 9.98
CA TRP A 352 6.05 -9.48 9.37
C TRP A 352 5.50 -10.10 8.08
N LEU A 353 4.18 -10.24 8.00
CA LEU A 353 3.45 -11.00 6.97
C LEU A 353 2.77 -10.07 5.93
N GLY A 354 3.36 -8.91 5.67
CA GLY A 354 2.75 -7.87 4.82
C GLY A 354 2.73 -8.19 3.32
N GLY A 355 3.47 -9.20 2.86
CA GLY A 355 3.47 -9.66 1.46
C GLY A 355 2.38 -10.68 1.13
N ILE A 356 1.61 -11.15 2.12
CA ILE A 356 0.56 -12.16 1.93
C ILE A 356 -0.72 -11.48 1.44
N ASP A 357 -1.31 -11.99 0.36
CA ASP A 357 -2.57 -11.49 -0.15
C ASP A 357 -3.75 -11.74 0.81
N ALA A 358 -4.78 -10.88 0.73
CA ALA A 358 -5.92 -10.88 1.63
C ALA A 358 -6.69 -12.22 1.63
N GLN A 359 -6.79 -12.88 0.48
CA GLN A 359 -7.56 -14.12 0.33
C GLN A 359 -6.79 -15.33 0.88
N SER A 360 -5.47 -15.37 0.66
CA SER A 360 -4.60 -16.46 1.11
C SER A 360 -4.30 -16.39 2.61
N ARG A 361 -4.46 -15.23 3.24
CA ARG A 361 -4.03 -15.02 4.64
C ARG A 361 -4.61 -16.02 5.64
N ALA A 362 -5.82 -16.51 5.42
CA ALA A 362 -6.44 -17.51 6.28
C ALA A 362 -5.67 -18.86 6.30
N ALA A 363 -4.87 -19.14 5.29
CA ALA A 363 -4.02 -20.34 5.21
C ALA A 363 -2.68 -20.20 5.93
N PHE A 364 -2.32 -18.98 6.37
CA PHE A 364 -1.10 -18.72 7.14
C PHE A 364 -1.43 -18.67 8.64
N GLN A 365 -1.72 -19.83 9.20
CA GLN A 365 -2.00 -20.07 10.61
C GLN A 365 -0.90 -20.94 11.21
N LYS A 366 -1.08 -21.37 12.46
CA LYS A 366 -0.21 -22.37 13.10
C LYS A 366 0.06 -23.52 12.13
N ASP A 367 1.32 -23.97 12.09
CA ASP A 367 1.88 -25.05 11.26
C ASP A 367 2.12 -24.67 9.77
N ALA A 368 1.84 -23.45 9.33
CA ALA A 368 2.34 -22.96 8.05
C ALA A 368 3.87 -22.87 8.06
N ILE A 369 4.51 -23.22 6.94
CA ILE A 369 5.97 -23.23 6.84
C ILE A 369 6.43 -22.23 5.78
N PHE A 370 7.43 -21.45 6.15
CA PHE A 370 8.15 -20.54 5.26
C PHE A 370 9.59 -21.04 5.05
N ALA A 371 10.06 -20.93 3.81
CA ALA A 371 11.48 -21.03 3.51
C ALA A 371 12.14 -19.68 3.76
N VAL A 372 13.17 -19.63 4.60
CA VAL A 372 14.01 -18.44 4.77
C VAL A 372 15.02 -18.41 3.64
N VAL A 373 15.12 -17.29 2.93
CA VAL A 373 16.01 -17.13 1.78
C VAL A 373 16.96 -15.97 1.97
N ASP A 374 18.10 -16.00 1.28
CA ASP A 374 18.99 -14.85 1.14
C ASP A 374 18.56 -13.90 0.01
N ASP A 375 19.31 -12.82 -0.18
CA ASP A 375 19.04 -11.79 -1.21
C ASP A 375 19.05 -12.34 -2.65
N SER A 376 19.66 -13.51 -2.87
CA SER A 376 19.65 -14.23 -4.14
C SER A 376 18.52 -15.25 -4.28
N GLY A 377 17.66 -15.38 -3.25
CA GLY A 377 16.56 -16.34 -3.18
C GLY A 377 17.00 -17.78 -2.83
N GLN A 378 18.23 -17.97 -2.37
CA GLN A 378 18.71 -19.31 -1.98
C GLN A 378 18.25 -19.68 -0.57
N PRO A 379 17.74 -20.92 -0.35
CA PRO A 379 17.26 -21.36 0.96
C PRO A 379 18.36 -21.36 2.01
N LYS A 380 18.09 -20.76 3.17
CA LYS A 380 18.98 -20.72 4.36
C LYS A 380 18.40 -21.51 5.54
N GLY A 381 17.09 -21.72 5.57
CA GLY A 381 16.43 -22.45 6.64
C GLY A 381 14.91 -22.47 6.42
N ARG A 382 14.19 -22.93 7.45
CA ARG A 382 12.73 -22.96 7.45
C ARG A 382 12.19 -22.47 8.78
N VAL A 383 11.06 -21.78 8.73
CA VAL A 383 10.29 -21.33 9.90
C VAL A 383 8.92 -21.98 9.85
N GLN A 384 8.53 -22.63 10.95
CA GLN A 384 7.14 -23.06 11.17
C GLN A 384 6.42 -22.01 12.01
N LEU A 385 5.29 -21.54 11.54
CA LEU A 385 4.45 -20.59 12.25
C LEU A 385 3.77 -21.26 13.45
N GLU A 386 3.91 -20.70 14.64
CA GLU A 386 3.25 -21.18 15.87
C GLU A 386 1.97 -20.39 16.17
N SER A 387 1.98 -19.11 15.86
CA SER A 387 0.82 -18.22 16.05
C SER A 387 0.88 -17.01 15.12
N ARG A 388 -0.28 -16.37 14.91
CA ARG A 388 -0.42 -15.13 14.15
C ARG A 388 -1.47 -14.23 14.78
N LYS A 389 -1.15 -12.94 14.83
CA LYS A 389 -2.09 -11.88 15.18
C LYS A 389 -1.92 -10.72 14.18
N GLY A 390 -2.93 -10.44 13.39
CA GLY A 390 -2.85 -9.45 12.33
C GLY A 390 -1.78 -9.82 11.29
N LEU A 391 -0.84 -8.92 11.08
CA LEU A 391 0.30 -9.09 10.18
C LEU A 391 1.57 -9.56 10.91
N ILE A 392 1.50 -9.84 12.20
CA ILE A 392 2.63 -10.34 12.98
C ILE A 392 2.46 -11.83 13.24
N GLY A 393 3.45 -12.62 12.85
CA GLY A 393 3.58 -14.05 13.12
C GLY A 393 4.68 -14.32 14.12
N ARG A 394 4.50 -15.35 14.97
CA ARG A 394 5.57 -15.96 15.76
C ARG A 394 5.78 -17.37 15.26
N GLY A 395 7.02 -17.75 15.07
CA GLY A 395 7.38 -19.04 14.54
C GLY A 395 8.67 -19.56 15.13
N LYS A 396 8.97 -20.81 14.80
CA LYS A 396 10.15 -21.51 15.26
C LYS A 396 11.00 -21.98 14.08
N LEU A 397 12.31 -21.81 14.18
CA LEU A 397 13.26 -22.35 13.22
C LEU A 397 13.24 -23.87 13.28
N LEU A 398 12.98 -24.53 12.13
CA LEU A 398 12.95 -26.00 12.06
C LEU A 398 14.35 -26.61 12.02
N ASP A 399 15.35 -25.85 11.55
CA ASP A 399 16.75 -26.28 11.44
C ASP A 399 17.58 -25.50 12.49
N ALA A 400 17.50 -25.88 13.74
CA ALA A 400 18.12 -25.20 14.89
C ALA A 400 19.65 -24.98 14.75
N SER A 401 20.35 -25.84 13.99
CA SER A 401 21.78 -25.67 13.67
C SER A 401 22.10 -24.43 12.85
N LYS A 402 21.07 -23.75 12.29
CA LYS A 402 21.20 -22.55 11.48
C LYS A 402 20.72 -21.28 12.19
N SER A 403 20.35 -21.35 13.48
CA SER A 403 19.84 -20.20 14.23
C SER A 403 20.80 -19.00 14.28
N GLY A 404 22.12 -19.24 14.26
CA GLY A 404 23.13 -18.18 14.23
C GLY A 404 23.35 -17.53 12.84
N VAL A 405 22.78 -18.09 11.78
CA VAL A 405 22.93 -17.61 10.39
C VAL A 405 21.74 -16.73 9.96
N ILE A 406 20.58 -16.94 10.58
CA ILE A 406 19.35 -16.19 10.25
C ILE A 406 19.29 -14.94 11.12
N GLN A 407 19.19 -13.79 10.46
CA GLN A 407 19.18 -12.47 11.09
C GLN A 407 17.86 -11.73 10.78
N PRO A 408 17.48 -10.72 11.57
CA PRO A 408 16.41 -9.80 11.20
C PRO A 408 16.67 -9.23 9.81
N GLY A 409 15.61 -9.12 9.00
CA GLY A 409 15.67 -8.73 7.59
C GLY A 409 15.67 -9.92 6.61
N ALA A 410 15.86 -11.16 7.09
CA ALA A 410 15.79 -12.33 6.24
C ALA A 410 14.40 -12.51 5.64
N LEU A 411 14.35 -12.70 4.32
CA LEU A 411 13.10 -12.84 3.57
C LEU A 411 12.56 -14.27 3.69
N CYS A 412 11.23 -14.38 3.69
CA CYS A 412 10.52 -15.63 3.87
C CYS A 412 9.55 -15.86 2.71
N LEU A 413 9.76 -16.97 2.00
CA LEU A 413 8.89 -17.44 0.92
C LEU A 413 7.95 -18.52 1.46
N GLU A 414 6.73 -18.49 0.99
CA GLU A 414 5.77 -19.55 1.28
C GLU A 414 6.29 -20.92 0.85
N GLN A 415 6.19 -21.92 1.74
CA GLN A 415 6.50 -23.30 1.43
C GLN A 415 5.30 -24.22 1.66
N VAL A 416 4.61 -24.09 2.80
CA VAL A 416 3.45 -24.91 3.14
C VAL A 416 2.34 -24.04 3.70
N ARG A 417 1.15 -24.12 3.09
CA ARG A 417 -0.09 -23.54 3.60
C ARG A 417 -0.84 -24.56 4.47
N VAL A 418 -1.53 -24.04 5.47
CA VAL A 418 -2.46 -24.86 6.27
C VAL A 418 -3.86 -24.69 5.70
N ILE A 419 -4.59 -25.78 5.57
CA ILE A 419 -6.01 -25.73 5.19
C ILE A 419 -6.81 -25.26 6.39
N PRO A 420 -7.48 -24.08 6.34
CA PRO A 420 -8.29 -23.59 7.44
C PRO A 420 -9.42 -24.58 7.78
N SER A 421 -9.64 -24.85 9.06
CA SER A 421 -10.67 -25.78 9.52
C SER A 421 -12.09 -25.34 9.14
N TYR A 422 -12.27 -24.04 8.84
CA TYR A 422 -13.52 -23.43 8.40
C TYR A 422 -13.60 -23.22 6.87
N PHE A 423 -12.68 -23.83 6.11
CA PHE A 423 -12.71 -23.72 4.65
C PHE A 423 -13.99 -24.34 4.10
N SER A 424 -14.84 -23.53 3.50
CA SER A 424 -16.07 -23.97 2.85
C SER A 424 -16.11 -23.47 1.41
N LEU A 425 -16.27 -24.38 0.48
CA LEU A 425 -16.56 -24.04 -0.91
C LEU A 425 -18.07 -23.92 -1.07
N ARG A 426 -18.54 -22.77 -1.53
CA ARG A 426 -19.95 -22.61 -1.95
C ARG A 426 -20.02 -22.92 -3.43
N ILE A 427 -20.68 -24.00 -3.79
CA ILE A 427 -20.97 -24.35 -5.17
C ILE A 427 -22.41 -23.89 -5.47
N GLY A 428 -22.56 -22.92 -6.38
CA GLY A 428 -23.84 -22.58 -6.96
C GLY A 428 -24.19 -23.64 -8.02
N LEU A 429 -25.32 -24.29 -7.88
CA LEU A 429 -25.86 -25.17 -8.92
C LEU A 429 -26.76 -24.34 -9.83
N ASP A 430 -26.46 -24.31 -11.11
CA ASP A 430 -27.30 -23.61 -12.08
C ASP A 430 -28.67 -24.33 -12.20
N PRO A 431 -29.79 -23.60 -12.20
CA PRO A 431 -31.12 -24.18 -12.35
C PRO A 431 -31.29 -25.00 -13.63
N SER A 432 -30.47 -24.77 -14.65
CA SER A 432 -30.48 -25.54 -15.90
C SER A 432 -30.10 -27.03 -15.74
N LEU A 433 -29.40 -27.36 -14.64
CA LEU A 433 -29.06 -28.74 -14.31
C LEU A 433 -30.26 -29.61 -13.92
N GLY A 434 -31.43 -29.01 -13.65
CA GLY A 434 -32.72 -29.69 -13.49
C GLY A 434 -32.65 -30.96 -12.65
N LYS A 435 -33.08 -32.10 -13.24
CA LYS A 435 -33.13 -33.42 -12.59
C LYS A 435 -31.76 -34.01 -12.25
N ASP A 436 -30.66 -33.50 -12.77
CA ASP A 436 -29.31 -33.97 -12.44
C ASP A 436 -28.83 -33.48 -11.10
N ILE A 437 -29.44 -32.42 -10.54
CA ILE A 437 -29.17 -31.94 -9.16
C ILE A 437 -29.49 -33.04 -8.14
N ASP A 438 -30.56 -33.82 -8.36
CA ASP A 438 -30.98 -34.89 -7.44
C ASP A 438 -29.98 -36.05 -7.41
N LYS A 439 -29.26 -36.28 -8.50
CA LYS A 439 -28.23 -37.34 -8.59
C LYS A 439 -26.94 -37.00 -7.86
N THR A 440 -26.69 -35.75 -7.55
CA THR A 440 -25.44 -35.29 -6.89
C THR A 440 -25.47 -35.44 -5.36
N HIS A 441 -26.58 -35.87 -4.75
CA HIS A 441 -26.81 -35.88 -3.31
C HIS A 441 -26.61 -34.52 -2.61
N LEU A 442 -26.54 -33.42 -3.37
CA LEU A 442 -26.44 -32.07 -2.89
C LEU A 442 -27.84 -31.49 -2.72
N LYS A 443 -28.38 -31.51 -1.52
CA LYS A 443 -29.68 -30.85 -1.25
C LYS A 443 -29.52 -29.33 -1.31
N PRO A 444 -30.46 -28.58 -1.91
CA PRO A 444 -30.35 -27.14 -2.19
C PRO A 444 -30.46 -26.22 -0.96
N LYS A 445 -30.23 -26.71 0.26
CA LYS A 445 -30.23 -25.90 1.48
C LYS A 445 -28.85 -25.93 2.14
N ASN A 446 -28.09 -24.84 1.98
CA ASN A 446 -26.95 -24.43 2.83
C ASN A 446 -26.00 -25.56 3.33
N GLN A 447 -25.64 -26.54 2.52
CA GLN A 447 -24.69 -27.56 2.93
C GLN A 447 -23.27 -27.15 2.66
N ARG A 448 -22.44 -27.18 3.70
CA ARG A 448 -20.97 -27.11 3.59
C ARG A 448 -20.47 -28.43 3.01
N VAL A 449 -19.86 -28.37 1.85
CA VAL A 449 -19.26 -29.56 1.19
C VAL A 449 -17.79 -29.62 1.58
N THR A 450 -17.36 -30.73 2.14
CA THR A 450 -15.97 -30.97 2.49
C THR A 450 -15.13 -31.29 1.25
N LEU A 451 -13.88 -30.85 1.21
CA LEU A 451 -12.92 -31.01 0.10
C LEU A 451 -12.81 -32.45 -0.44
N ARG A 452 -13.05 -33.45 0.39
CA ARG A 452 -13.02 -34.89 0.00
C ARG A 452 -14.09 -35.30 -1.00
N MET A 453 -15.25 -34.63 -1.05
CA MET A 453 -16.30 -34.92 -2.03
C MET A 453 -16.02 -34.26 -3.40
N ILE A 454 -15.37 -33.10 -3.40
CA ILE A 454 -15.03 -32.35 -4.62
C ILE A 454 -14.02 -33.13 -5.48
N LEU A 455 -13.03 -33.77 -4.87
CA LEU A 455 -12.05 -34.60 -5.59
C LEU A 455 -12.67 -35.80 -6.33
N LYS A 456 -13.83 -36.29 -5.90
CA LYS A 456 -14.54 -37.34 -6.60
C LYS A 456 -15.34 -36.83 -7.82
N ILE A 457 -15.84 -35.60 -7.78
CA ILE A 457 -16.60 -35.00 -8.88
C ILE A 457 -15.66 -34.64 -10.05
N PHE A 458 -14.49 -34.05 -9.78
CA PHE A 458 -13.51 -33.73 -10.81
C PHE A 458 -12.80 -34.93 -11.47
N LYS A 459 -12.78 -36.09 -10.85
CA LYS A 459 -12.24 -37.30 -11.48
C LYS A 459 -13.16 -37.91 -12.57
N PHE A 460 -14.41 -37.48 -12.65
CA PHE A 460 -15.38 -38.05 -13.61
C PHE A 460 -15.37 -37.31 -14.95
N GLU A 461 -14.90 -36.07 -15.06
CA GLU A 461 -14.88 -35.30 -16.30
C GLU A 461 -13.58 -35.42 -17.12
N SER A 462 -12.51 -35.99 -16.56
CA SER A 462 -11.25 -36.14 -17.29
C SER A 462 -11.11 -37.50 -18.06
N ALA A 463 -12.15 -38.31 -18.11
CA ALA A 463 -12.11 -39.66 -18.73
C ALA A 463 -12.74 -39.74 -20.11
N ASN A 464 -13.29 -38.64 -20.66
CA ASN A 464 -13.84 -38.61 -22.01
C ASN A 464 -13.56 -37.29 -22.72
N PHE A 465 -12.31 -37.08 -23.13
CA PHE A 465 -11.94 -36.30 -24.31
C PHE A 465 -10.53 -36.71 -24.75
#